data_e21828bb6cc1513af597f7b85a4a5bf3
#
_entry.id   e21828bb6cc1513af597f7b85a4a5bf3
#
_cell.length_a   1.000
_cell.length_b   1.000
_cell.length_c   1.000
_cell.angle_alpha   90.00
_cell.angle_beta   90.00
_cell.angle_gamma   90.00
#
_symmetry.space_group_name_H-M   'P 1'
#
loop_
_entity.id
_entity.type
_entity.pdbx_description
1 polymer ?
#
loop_
_entity_poly.entity_id
_entity_poly.type
_entity_poly.pdbx_seq_one_letter_code
_entity_poly.pdbx_strand_id
1 'polypeptide(L)'
;MLKRLFGITRLSLILIVVPLLLIATNVLSVVTFPYLYSYGFEKYDIVAYTGIEMEQLELAGQQIRDYFSNDDEWITIRVERHGEIVPNLFNEREILHMKDVKHLLNKVEYVQQISFVLIVMAILLGFLTRDRGHLARSVRYICRGGGLTLCMTVVVGILMVVGFQRIFILFHLVSFDNDLWILDPRRDFLIMMFPTGFFFDATMLIALMTVVEGIVLWLVAPRILRKFFNI
;
A
#
# COMPACT_ATOMS: atom_id res chain seq x y z
N MET A 1 7.47 -13.81 37.66
CA MET A 1 7.07 -14.58 36.46
C MET A 1 6.12 -13.79 35.57
N LEU A 2 5.01 -13.25 36.06
CA LEU A 2 4.04 -12.44 35.28
C LEU A 2 4.67 -11.25 34.53
N LYS A 3 5.51 -10.41 35.19
CA LYS A 3 6.17 -9.25 34.54
C LYS A 3 7.07 -9.66 33.37
N ARG A 4 7.66 -10.85 33.39
CA ARG A 4 8.50 -11.40 32.34
C ARG A 4 7.66 -11.90 31.16
N LEU A 5 6.52 -12.55 31.43
CA LEU A 5 5.55 -12.95 30.41
C LEU A 5 4.94 -11.71 29.71
N PHE A 6 4.51 -10.69 30.46
CA PHE A 6 3.98 -9.44 29.88
C PHE A 6 5.02 -8.69 29.02
N GLY A 7 6.31 -8.75 29.40
CA GLY A 7 7.39 -8.18 28.59
C GLY A 7 7.62 -8.92 27.28
N ILE A 8 7.50 -10.25 27.27
CA ILE A 8 7.69 -11.08 26.06
C ILE A 8 6.52 -10.88 25.09
N THR A 9 5.27 -10.91 25.57
CA THR A 9 4.08 -10.71 24.74
C THR A 9 4.02 -9.33 24.09
N ARG A 10 4.40 -8.26 24.80
CA ARG A 10 4.48 -6.89 24.24
C ARG A 10 5.52 -6.77 23.13
N LEU A 11 6.70 -7.38 23.30
CA LEU A 11 7.77 -7.32 22.32
C LEU A 11 7.48 -8.22 21.12
N SER A 12 6.79 -9.35 21.30
CA SER A 12 6.36 -10.21 20.18
C SER A 12 5.36 -9.53 19.26
N LEU A 13 4.58 -8.58 19.76
CA LEU A 13 3.67 -7.77 18.94
C LEU A 13 4.45 -6.97 17.88
N ILE A 14 5.66 -6.51 18.18
CA ILE A 14 6.51 -5.78 17.22
C ILE A 14 6.78 -6.61 15.96
N LEU A 15 6.92 -7.95 16.10
CA LEU A 15 7.13 -8.84 14.95
C LEU A 15 6.00 -8.74 13.91
N ILE A 16 4.76 -8.55 14.37
CA ILE A 16 3.57 -8.45 13.51
C ILE A 16 3.39 -7.01 13.02
N VAL A 17 3.69 -6.04 13.88
CA VAL A 17 3.50 -4.61 13.59
C VAL A 17 4.46 -4.10 12.51
N VAL A 18 5.70 -4.63 12.46
CA VAL A 18 6.69 -4.23 11.43
C VAL A 18 6.22 -4.57 10.00
N PRO A 19 5.80 -5.81 9.68
CA PRO A 19 5.23 -6.12 8.37
C PRO A 19 4.05 -5.21 8.02
N LEU A 20 3.13 -4.98 8.95
CA LEU A 20 1.96 -4.12 8.73
C LEU A 20 2.37 -2.68 8.40
N LEU A 21 3.34 -2.13 9.13
CA LEU A 21 3.86 -0.78 8.86
C LEU A 21 4.48 -0.69 7.47
N LEU A 22 5.37 -1.61 7.12
CA LEU A 22 6.10 -1.55 5.84
C LEU A 22 5.13 -1.71 4.66
N ILE A 23 4.26 -2.72 4.70
CA ILE A 23 3.30 -2.97 3.62
C ILE A 23 2.33 -1.80 3.47
N ALA A 24 1.73 -1.30 4.57
CA ALA A 24 0.81 -0.18 4.53
C ALA A 24 1.49 1.09 3.99
N THR A 25 2.73 1.39 4.41
CA THR A 25 3.50 2.53 3.92
C THR A 25 3.74 2.42 2.41
N ASN A 26 4.13 1.24 1.92
CA ASN A 26 4.41 1.03 0.51
C ASN A 26 3.13 1.08 -0.34
N VAL A 27 2.00 0.55 0.15
CA VAL A 27 0.69 0.68 -0.52
C VAL A 27 0.32 2.15 -0.70
N LEU A 28 0.32 2.93 0.37
CA LEU A 28 -0.02 4.36 0.32
C LEU A 28 0.95 5.16 -0.56
N SER A 29 2.25 4.85 -0.50
CA SER A 29 3.26 5.50 -1.34
C SER A 29 3.05 5.22 -2.81
N VAL A 30 2.74 3.97 -3.18
CA VAL A 30 2.55 3.57 -4.59
C VAL A 30 1.25 4.11 -5.16
N VAL A 31 0.16 4.13 -4.37
CA VAL A 31 -1.12 4.72 -4.80
C VAL A 31 -1.01 6.22 -5.09
N THR A 32 -0.14 6.94 -4.39
CA THR A 32 0.08 8.38 -4.61
C THR A 32 1.24 8.70 -5.56
N PHE A 33 1.95 7.69 -6.08
CA PHE A 33 3.15 7.89 -6.90
C PHE A 33 2.80 8.26 -8.35
N PRO A 34 3.02 9.52 -8.80
CA PRO A 34 2.55 9.99 -10.11
C PRO A 34 3.10 9.18 -11.28
N TYR A 35 4.39 8.85 -11.24
CA TYR A 35 5.06 8.13 -12.32
C TYR A 35 4.44 6.77 -12.64
N LEU A 36 3.85 6.08 -11.66
CA LEU A 36 3.17 4.81 -11.89
C LEU A 36 1.96 4.96 -12.84
N TYR A 37 1.24 6.09 -12.72
CA TYR A 37 0.08 6.40 -13.57
C TYR A 37 0.52 6.64 -15.00
N SER A 38 1.46 7.58 -15.22
CA SER A 38 1.99 7.88 -16.56
C SER A 38 2.59 6.65 -17.22
N TYR A 39 3.41 5.87 -16.48
CA TYR A 39 3.95 4.59 -16.95
C TYR A 39 2.87 3.60 -17.35
N GLY A 40 1.82 3.46 -16.53
CA GLY A 40 0.70 2.56 -16.81
C GLY A 40 -0.08 2.99 -18.05
N PHE A 41 -0.36 4.28 -18.18
CA PHE A 41 -1.08 4.82 -19.35
C PHE A 41 -0.32 4.59 -20.65
N GLU A 42 1.00 4.76 -20.63
CA GLU A 42 1.86 4.49 -21.77
C GLU A 42 1.96 2.98 -22.06
N LYS A 43 2.30 2.17 -21.05
CA LYS A 43 2.53 0.72 -21.17
C LYS A 43 1.32 -0.03 -21.73
N TYR A 44 0.12 0.37 -21.31
CA TYR A 44 -1.14 -0.30 -21.65
C TYR A 44 -1.90 0.40 -22.78
N ASP A 45 -1.26 1.38 -23.47
CA ASP A 45 -1.84 2.13 -24.59
C ASP A 45 -3.24 2.69 -24.29
N ILE A 46 -3.37 3.31 -23.11
CA ILE A 46 -4.67 3.79 -22.60
C ILE A 46 -5.23 4.90 -23.50
N VAL A 47 -4.38 5.70 -24.16
CA VAL A 47 -4.79 6.71 -25.14
C VAL A 47 -5.61 6.07 -26.28
N ALA A 48 -5.09 5.02 -26.90
CA ALA A 48 -5.80 4.33 -27.98
C ALA A 48 -7.08 3.64 -27.49
N TYR A 49 -7.05 3.15 -26.23
CA TYR A 49 -8.18 2.41 -25.67
C TYR A 49 -9.34 3.31 -25.24
N THR A 50 -9.05 4.50 -24.70
CA THR A 50 -10.06 5.44 -24.16
C THR A 50 -10.42 6.56 -25.11
N GLY A 51 -9.54 6.90 -26.08
CA GLY A 51 -9.65 8.10 -26.91
C GLY A 51 -9.45 9.40 -26.13
N ILE A 52 -8.74 9.34 -24.98
CA ILE A 52 -8.37 10.48 -24.14
C ILE A 52 -6.87 10.72 -24.34
N GLU A 53 -6.48 11.97 -24.66
CA GLU A 53 -5.08 12.34 -24.86
C GLU A 53 -4.26 12.15 -23.55
N MET A 54 -2.95 11.86 -23.70
CA MET A 54 -2.06 11.55 -22.57
C MET A 54 -2.09 12.63 -21.48
N GLU A 55 -2.07 13.91 -21.88
CA GLU A 55 -2.14 15.04 -20.93
C GLU A 55 -3.42 14.99 -20.08
N GLN A 56 -4.55 14.64 -20.69
CA GLN A 56 -5.84 14.52 -20.00
C GLN A 56 -5.92 13.27 -19.13
N LEU A 57 -5.26 12.17 -19.51
CA LEU A 57 -5.09 10.98 -18.67
C LEU A 57 -4.23 11.28 -17.44
N GLU A 58 -3.15 12.03 -17.60
CA GLU A 58 -2.31 12.46 -16.46
C GLU A 58 -3.06 13.39 -15.51
N LEU A 59 -3.88 14.31 -16.05
CA LEU A 59 -4.78 15.15 -15.26
C LEU A 59 -5.81 14.31 -14.50
N ALA A 60 -6.43 13.31 -15.14
CA ALA A 60 -7.34 12.38 -14.49
C ALA A 60 -6.64 11.60 -13.37
N GLY A 61 -5.44 11.10 -13.63
CA GLY A 61 -4.59 10.43 -12.63
C GLY A 61 -4.25 11.33 -11.45
N GLN A 62 -3.99 12.62 -11.68
CA GLN A 62 -3.81 13.60 -10.61
C GLN A 62 -5.08 13.78 -9.79
N GLN A 63 -6.23 13.99 -10.42
CA GLN A 63 -7.52 14.14 -9.73
C GLN A 63 -7.84 12.91 -8.85
N ILE A 64 -7.51 11.69 -9.31
CA ILE A 64 -7.69 10.46 -8.54
C ILE A 64 -6.79 10.46 -7.30
N ARG A 65 -5.52 10.82 -7.42
CA ARG A 65 -4.59 10.91 -6.27
C ARG A 65 -5.03 11.97 -5.27
N ASP A 66 -5.47 13.13 -5.76
CA ASP A 66 -5.97 14.22 -4.93
C ASP A 66 -7.24 13.80 -4.17
N TYR A 67 -8.15 13.05 -4.84
CA TYR A 67 -9.32 12.48 -4.19
C TYR A 67 -8.98 11.51 -3.06
N PHE A 68 -7.96 10.68 -3.21
CA PHE A 68 -7.54 9.78 -2.13
C PHE A 68 -6.86 10.51 -0.95
N SER A 69 -6.45 11.77 -1.14
CA SER A 69 -5.74 12.57 -0.15
C SER A 69 -6.56 13.72 0.45
N ASN A 70 -7.81 13.91 0.03
CA ASN A 70 -8.71 14.95 0.51
C ASN A 70 -9.90 14.36 1.30
N ASP A 71 -10.81 15.23 1.76
CA ASP A 71 -12.00 14.82 2.52
C ASP A 71 -13.28 14.71 1.67
N ASP A 72 -13.19 14.83 0.33
CA ASP A 72 -14.34 14.75 -0.55
C ASP A 72 -14.96 13.35 -0.48
N GLU A 73 -16.27 13.30 -0.35
CA GLU A 73 -17.01 12.03 -0.30
C GLU A 73 -17.08 11.36 -1.68
N TRP A 74 -17.21 12.18 -2.73
CA TRP A 74 -17.45 11.72 -4.10
C TRP A 74 -16.34 12.18 -5.02
N ILE A 75 -15.86 11.28 -5.88
CA ILE A 75 -14.90 11.62 -6.91
C ILE A 75 -15.57 12.28 -8.11
N THR A 76 -14.93 13.30 -8.65
CA THR A 76 -15.29 13.92 -9.93
C THR A 76 -14.06 14.02 -10.79
N ILE A 77 -14.08 13.37 -11.96
CA ILE A 77 -12.96 13.38 -12.92
C ILE A 77 -13.37 14.16 -14.15
N ARG A 78 -12.77 15.33 -14.32
CA ARG A 78 -13.03 16.21 -15.46
C ARG A 78 -11.87 16.10 -16.46
N VAL A 79 -12.19 15.78 -17.70
CA VAL A 79 -11.21 15.67 -18.80
C VAL A 79 -11.78 16.29 -20.07
N GLU A 80 -10.90 16.63 -21.01
CA GLU A 80 -11.26 16.91 -22.40
C GLU A 80 -11.11 15.64 -23.23
N ARG A 81 -12.12 15.34 -24.05
CA ARG A 81 -12.11 14.19 -24.96
C ARG A 81 -12.71 14.61 -26.31
N HIS A 82 -11.96 14.40 -27.38
CA HIS A 82 -12.35 14.82 -28.74
C HIS A 82 -12.73 16.31 -28.87
N GLY A 83 -12.09 17.20 -28.11
CA GLY A 83 -12.37 18.64 -28.09
C GLY A 83 -13.58 19.05 -27.25
N GLU A 84 -14.21 18.12 -26.53
CA GLU A 84 -15.34 18.38 -25.67
C GLU A 84 -14.98 18.12 -24.19
N ILE A 85 -15.46 18.99 -23.30
CA ILE A 85 -15.27 18.82 -21.86
C ILE A 85 -16.27 17.77 -21.35
N VAL A 86 -15.76 16.68 -20.82
CA VAL A 86 -16.50 15.67 -20.08
C VAL A 86 -16.48 16.08 -18.61
N PRO A 87 -17.60 16.52 -18.03
CA PRO A 87 -17.64 17.10 -16.67
C PRO A 87 -17.41 16.06 -15.57
N ASN A 88 -17.73 14.80 -15.84
CA ASN A 88 -17.40 13.66 -15.01
C ASN A 88 -17.21 12.42 -15.88
N LEU A 89 -16.00 11.90 -15.91
CA LEU A 89 -15.64 10.74 -16.72
C LEU A 89 -16.25 9.45 -16.19
N PHE A 90 -16.37 9.32 -14.88
CA PHE A 90 -16.84 8.11 -14.23
C PHE A 90 -18.37 8.11 -14.10
N ASN A 91 -18.97 6.96 -14.36
CA ASN A 91 -20.38 6.73 -14.11
C ASN A 91 -20.66 6.48 -12.61
N GLU A 92 -21.94 6.41 -12.23
CA GLU A 92 -22.36 6.26 -10.84
C GLU A 92 -21.77 5.01 -10.16
N ARG A 93 -21.69 3.89 -10.86
CA ARG A 93 -21.11 2.63 -10.36
C ARG A 93 -19.63 2.78 -10.03
N GLU A 94 -18.88 3.43 -10.92
CA GLU A 94 -17.46 3.70 -10.75
C GLU A 94 -17.22 4.68 -9.59
N ILE A 95 -18.04 5.72 -9.47
CA ILE A 95 -17.96 6.70 -8.36
C ILE A 95 -18.19 6.01 -7.01
N LEU A 96 -19.19 5.16 -6.91
CA LEU A 96 -19.50 4.39 -5.70
C LEU A 96 -18.34 3.43 -5.36
N HIS A 97 -17.79 2.74 -6.36
CA HIS A 97 -16.63 1.88 -6.15
C HIS A 97 -15.39 2.67 -5.68
N MET A 98 -15.13 3.83 -6.27
CA MET A 98 -14.01 4.69 -5.86
C MET A 98 -14.15 5.18 -4.41
N LYS A 99 -15.38 5.43 -3.94
CA LYS A 99 -15.65 5.71 -2.53
C LYS A 99 -15.29 4.52 -1.64
N ASP A 100 -15.64 3.29 -2.02
CA ASP A 100 -15.27 2.08 -1.28
C ASP A 100 -13.75 1.90 -1.24
N VAL A 101 -13.06 2.15 -2.37
CA VAL A 101 -11.58 2.12 -2.45
C VAL A 101 -10.97 3.16 -1.51
N LYS A 102 -11.49 4.40 -1.48
CA LYS A 102 -11.03 5.43 -0.55
C LYS A 102 -11.21 5.01 0.92
N HIS A 103 -12.36 4.43 1.27
CA HIS A 103 -12.59 3.90 2.62
C HIS A 103 -11.59 2.77 2.98
N LEU A 104 -11.24 1.92 2.01
CA LEU A 104 -10.23 0.89 2.21
C LEU A 104 -8.83 1.49 2.43
N LEU A 105 -8.44 2.50 1.64
CA LEU A 105 -7.17 3.22 1.81
C LEU A 105 -7.09 3.93 3.15
N ASN A 106 -8.17 4.54 3.63
CA ASN A 106 -8.23 5.13 4.97
C ASN A 106 -7.99 4.08 6.07
N LYS A 107 -8.54 2.86 5.92
CA LYS A 107 -8.25 1.75 6.86
C LYS A 107 -6.75 1.36 6.83
N VAL A 108 -6.15 1.33 5.64
CA VAL A 108 -4.69 1.07 5.50
C VAL A 108 -3.87 2.16 6.18
N GLU A 109 -4.26 3.43 6.03
CA GLU A 109 -3.63 4.56 6.70
C GLU A 109 -3.74 4.46 8.23
N TYR A 110 -4.90 4.10 8.78
CA TYR A 110 -5.03 3.86 10.22
C TYR A 110 -4.12 2.72 10.70
N VAL A 111 -4.02 1.62 9.94
CA VAL A 111 -3.09 0.52 10.25
C VAL A 111 -1.65 1.01 10.25
N GLN A 112 -1.25 1.83 9.26
CA GLN A 112 0.08 2.45 9.22
C GLN A 112 0.35 3.31 10.45
N GLN A 113 -0.56 4.24 10.76
CA GLN A 113 -0.40 5.19 11.88
C GLN A 113 -0.31 4.46 13.22
N ILE A 114 -1.21 3.50 13.48
CA ILE A 114 -1.20 2.70 14.71
C ILE A 114 0.11 1.90 14.81
N SER A 115 0.53 1.28 13.72
CA SER A 115 1.77 0.49 13.68
C SER A 115 3.00 1.36 13.95
N PHE A 116 3.06 2.54 13.35
CA PHE A 116 4.12 3.53 13.59
C PHE A 116 4.18 3.96 15.07
N VAL A 117 3.04 4.35 15.65
CA VAL A 117 2.94 4.76 17.06
C VAL A 117 3.40 3.64 17.97
N LEU A 118 2.99 2.40 17.74
CA LEU A 118 3.39 1.25 18.56
C LEU A 118 4.91 1.01 18.53
N ILE A 119 5.54 1.12 17.38
CA ILE A 119 7.00 0.98 17.24
C ILE A 119 7.72 2.12 17.96
N VAL A 120 7.28 3.37 17.74
CA VAL A 120 7.85 4.55 18.40
C VAL A 120 7.72 4.43 19.92
N MET A 121 6.56 4.06 20.42
CA MET A 121 6.34 3.85 21.85
C MET A 121 7.24 2.75 22.44
N ALA A 122 7.45 1.65 21.74
CA ALA A 122 8.33 0.56 22.18
C ALA A 122 9.79 1.03 22.31
N ILE A 123 10.23 1.91 21.41
CA ILE A 123 11.58 2.51 21.45
C ILE A 123 11.66 3.56 22.58
N LEU A 124 10.69 4.47 22.65
CA LEU A 124 10.66 5.56 23.65
C LEU A 124 10.63 5.01 25.09
N LEU A 125 9.87 3.94 25.35
CA LEU A 125 9.85 3.31 26.66
C LEU A 125 11.25 2.82 27.09
N GLY A 126 12.07 2.31 26.16
CA GLY A 126 13.45 1.93 26.45
C GLY A 126 14.33 3.12 26.83
N PHE A 127 14.13 4.27 26.19
CA PHE A 127 14.85 5.50 26.51
C PHE A 127 14.39 6.11 27.84
N LEU A 128 13.09 6.26 28.03
CA LEU A 128 12.51 6.89 29.24
C LEU A 128 12.79 6.09 30.52
N THR A 129 12.73 4.79 30.46
CA THR A 129 13.03 3.91 31.61
C THR A 129 14.52 3.69 31.81
N ARG A 130 15.37 4.20 30.90
CA ARG A 130 16.83 3.94 30.86
C ARG A 130 17.17 2.44 30.88
N ASP A 131 16.23 1.59 30.48
CA ASP A 131 16.43 0.14 30.37
C ASP A 131 17.10 -0.20 29.01
N ARG A 132 18.41 -0.19 28.98
CA ARG A 132 19.20 -0.59 27.78
C ARG A 132 18.82 -1.98 27.28
N GLY A 133 18.46 -2.90 28.18
CA GLY A 133 18.04 -4.24 27.80
C GLY A 133 16.67 -4.25 27.13
N HIS A 134 15.75 -3.36 27.51
CA HIS A 134 14.48 -3.18 26.81
C HIS A 134 14.70 -2.62 25.39
N LEU A 135 15.48 -1.55 25.29
CA LEU A 135 15.82 -0.94 23.99
C LEU A 135 16.47 -1.95 23.02
N ALA A 136 17.48 -2.69 23.51
CA ALA A 136 18.15 -3.70 22.72
C ALA A 136 17.20 -4.82 22.26
N ARG A 137 16.25 -5.22 23.10
CA ARG A 137 15.21 -6.20 22.71
C ARG A 137 14.26 -5.63 21.67
N SER A 138 13.75 -4.41 21.85
CA SER A 138 12.86 -3.74 20.88
C SER A 138 13.50 -3.66 19.49
N VAL A 139 14.72 -3.19 19.40
CA VAL A 139 15.50 -3.13 18.16
C VAL A 139 15.65 -4.52 17.52
N ARG A 140 15.98 -5.54 18.33
CA ARG A 140 16.10 -6.91 17.83
C ARG A 140 14.78 -7.45 17.26
N TYR A 141 13.65 -7.15 17.90
CA TYR A 141 12.34 -7.56 17.38
C TYR A 141 11.96 -6.80 16.12
N ILE A 142 12.31 -5.51 15.98
CA ILE A 142 12.13 -4.75 14.74
C ILE A 142 12.94 -5.39 13.60
N CYS A 143 14.21 -5.71 13.83
CA CYS A 143 15.04 -6.36 12.83
C CYS A 143 14.49 -7.75 12.42
N ARG A 144 14.00 -8.54 13.38
CA ARG A 144 13.35 -9.84 13.11
C ARG A 144 12.02 -9.66 12.37
N GLY A 145 11.27 -8.60 12.67
CA GLY A 145 10.07 -8.19 11.93
C GLY A 145 10.38 -7.94 10.46
N GLY A 146 11.50 -7.29 10.15
CA GLY A 146 11.99 -7.16 8.77
C GLY A 146 12.21 -8.51 8.07
N GLY A 147 12.80 -9.49 8.77
CA GLY A 147 12.96 -10.85 8.25
C GLY A 147 11.61 -11.56 8.01
N LEU A 148 10.65 -11.39 8.92
CA LEU A 148 9.29 -11.90 8.74
C LEU A 148 8.60 -11.25 7.55
N THR A 149 8.73 -9.92 7.41
CA THR A 149 8.20 -9.17 6.27
C THR A 149 8.77 -9.72 4.96
N LEU A 150 10.09 -9.90 4.88
CA LEU A 150 10.75 -10.45 3.71
C LEU A 150 10.19 -11.84 3.34
N CYS A 151 10.08 -12.74 4.31
CA CYS A 151 9.53 -14.08 4.08
C CYS A 151 8.09 -14.02 3.55
N MET A 152 7.22 -13.24 4.20
CA MET A 152 5.82 -13.07 3.78
C MET A 152 5.72 -12.48 2.37
N THR A 153 6.50 -11.43 2.08
CA THR A 153 6.45 -10.74 0.78
C THR A 153 6.94 -11.65 -0.34
N VAL A 154 7.99 -12.44 -0.12
CA VAL A 154 8.49 -13.41 -1.12
C VAL A 154 7.42 -14.48 -1.40
N VAL A 155 6.81 -15.06 -0.37
CA VAL A 155 5.76 -16.07 -0.54
C VAL A 155 4.56 -15.49 -1.29
N VAL A 156 4.04 -14.34 -0.86
CA VAL A 156 2.91 -13.68 -1.51
C VAL A 156 3.29 -13.25 -2.93
N GLY A 157 4.49 -12.71 -3.15
CA GLY A 157 4.98 -12.33 -4.47
C GLY A 157 5.02 -13.50 -5.46
N ILE A 158 5.47 -14.67 -5.03
CA ILE A 158 5.43 -15.89 -5.87
C ILE A 158 3.99 -16.25 -6.23
N LEU A 159 3.08 -16.24 -5.26
CA LEU A 159 1.65 -16.52 -5.50
C LEU A 159 1.04 -15.51 -6.48
N MET A 160 1.40 -14.21 -6.36
CA MET A 160 0.96 -13.16 -7.27
C MET A 160 1.45 -13.39 -8.71
N VAL A 161 2.71 -13.78 -8.90
CA VAL A 161 3.26 -14.07 -10.25
C VAL A 161 2.55 -15.26 -10.89
N VAL A 162 2.19 -16.28 -10.11
CA VAL A 162 1.55 -17.52 -10.65
C VAL A 162 0.06 -17.34 -10.89
N GLY A 163 -0.63 -16.55 -10.07
CA GLY A 163 -2.10 -16.51 -10.06
C GLY A 163 -2.73 -15.16 -9.83
N PHE A 164 -2.15 -14.06 -10.34
CA PHE A 164 -2.58 -12.69 -10.05
C PHE A 164 -4.08 -12.49 -10.24
N GLN A 165 -4.64 -12.90 -11.38
CA GLN A 165 -6.06 -12.72 -11.69
C GLN A 165 -6.98 -13.30 -10.59
N ARG A 166 -6.66 -14.49 -10.10
CA ARG A 166 -7.46 -15.14 -9.05
C ARG A 166 -7.34 -14.42 -7.72
N ILE A 167 -6.12 -13.98 -7.38
CA ILE A 167 -5.86 -13.26 -6.13
C ILE A 167 -6.48 -11.87 -6.19
N PHE A 168 -6.45 -11.20 -7.33
CA PHE A 168 -7.10 -9.91 -7.57
C PHE A 168 -8.63 -9.99 -7.36
N ILE A 169 -9.28 -11.04 -7.88
CA ILE A 169 -10.70 -11.28 -7.64
C ILE A 169 -10.96 -11.59 -6.16
N LEU A 170 -10.14 -12.48 -5.54
CA LEU A 170 -10.26 -12.81 -4.12
C LEU A 170 -10.11 -11.58 -3.22
N PHE A 171 -9.15 -10.70 -3.56
CA PHE A 171 -8.97 -9.42 -2.86
C PHE A 171 -10.25 -8.58 -2.87
N HIS A 172 -10.93 -8.45 -4.02
CA HIS A 172 -12.18 -7.71 -4.12
C HIS A 172 -13.30 -8.36 -3.31
N LEU A 173 -13.46 -9.68 -3.41
CA LEU A 173 -14.46 -10.43 -2.65
C LEU A 173 -14.28 -10.32 -1.12
N VAL A 174 -13.05 -10.18 -0.64
CA VAL A 174 -12.76 -10.02 0.80
C VAL A 174 -12.86 -8.56 1.26
N SER A 175 -12.57 -7.62 0.36
CA SER A 175 -12.48 -6.19 0.71
C SER A 175 -13.80 -5.45 0.59
N PHE A 176 -14.73 -5.92 -0.26
CA PHE A 176 -15.98 -5.25 -0.58
C PHE A 176 -17.19 -6.20 -0.42
N ASP A 177 -18.23 -5.70 0.23
CA ASP A 177 -19.48 -6.45 0.47
C ASP A 177 -20.51 -6.25 -0.65
N ASN A 178 -20.08 -5.74 -1.83
CA ASN A 178 -20.93 -5.41 -2.96
C ASN A 178 -20.26 -5.78 -4.29
N ASP A 179 -21.00 -5.58 -5.42
CA ASP A 179 -20.56 -5.93 -6.77
C ASP A 179 -20.11 -4.71 -7.60
N LEU A 180 -19.89 -3.54 -6.98
CA LEU A 180 -19.55 -2.30 -7.70
C LEU A 180 -18.19 -2.39 -8.40
N TRP A 181 -17.26 -3.22 -7.92
CA TRP A 181 -15.96 -3.47 -8.50
C TRP A 181 -15.98 -4.33 -9.79
N ILE A 182 -17.13 -4.97 -10.11
CA ILE A 182 -17.29 -5.72 -11.36
C ILE A 182 -17.61 -4.73 -12.48
N LEU A 183 -16.57 -4.23 -13.15
CA LEU A 183 -16.67 -3.24 -14.21
C LEU A 183 -16.55 -3.88 -15.60
N ASP A 184 -17.20 -3.28 -16.60
CA ASP A 184 -17.15 -3.70 -18.01
C ASP A 184 -16.14 -2.88 -18.77
N PRO A 185 -15.03 -3.47 -19.27
CA PRO A 185 -13.97 -2.74 -19.97
C PRO A 185 -14.40 -2.14 -21.32
N ARG A 186 -15.63 -2.36 -21.77
CA ARG A 186 -16.18 -1.76 -23.01
C ARG A 186 -16.88 -0.43 -22.77
N ARG A 187 -17.18 -0.07 -21.49
CA ARG A 187 -17.97 1.13 -21.18
C ARG A 187 -17.48 1.88 -19.92
N ASP A 188 -16.81 1.17 -18.98
CA ASP A 188 -16.44 1.75 -17.69
C ASP A 188 -14.99 2.26 -17.77
N PHE A 189 -14.79 3.57 -17.67
CA PHE A 189 -13.50 4.22 -17.86
C PHE A 189 -12.48 3.85 -16.80
N LEU A 190 -12.90 3.58 -15.57
CA LEU A 190 -12.01 3.20 -14.49
C LEU A 190 -11.21 1.93 -14.83
N ILE A 191 -11.88 0.88 -15.34
CA ILE A 191 -11.18 -0.36 -15.73
C ILE A 191 -10.47 -0.22 -17.09
N MET A 192 -10.90 0.70 -17.96
CA MET A 192 -10.17 1.03 -19.18
C MET A 192 -8.83 1.72 -18.86
N MET A 193 -8.84 2.68 -17.92
CA MET A 193 -7.65 3.42 -17.48
C MET A 193 -6.70 2.56 -16.65
N PHE A 194 -7.24 1.67 -15.85
CA PHE A 194 -6.50 0.82 -14.90
C PHE A 194 -6.80 -0.66 -15.15
N PRO A 195 -6.27 -1.24 -16.24
CA PRO A 195 -6.46 -2.66 -16.50
C PRO A 195 -5.77 -3.53 -15.44
N THR A 196 -6.13 -4.80 -15.37
CA THR A 196 -5.57 -5.75 -14.38
C THR A 196 -4.04 -5.78 -14.37
N GLY A 197 -3.40 -5.58 -15.53
CA GLY A 197 -1.95 -5.50 -15.64
C GLY A 197 -1.34 -4.31 -14.89
N PHE A 198 -2.02 -3.16 -14.85
CA PHE A 198 -1.59 -2.01 -14.05
C PHE A 198 -1.50 -2.37 -12.55
N PHE A 199 -2.52 -3.06 -12.03
CA PHE A 199 -2.52 -3.50 -10.63
C PHE A 199 -1.47 -4.58 -10.34
N PHE A 200 -1.14 -5.41 -11.33
CA PHE A 200 -0.02 -6.34 -11.23
C PHE A 200 1.31 -5.59 -11.08
N ASP A 201 1.57 -4.59 -11.93
CA ASP A 201 2.79 -3.78 -11.85
C ASP A 201 2.89 -3.02 -10.52
N ALA A 202 1.78 -2.40 -10.08
CA ALA A 202 1.70 -1.73 -8.77
C ALA A 202 2.02 -2.70 -7.61
N THR A 203 1.45 -3.91 -7.66
CA THR A 203 1.70 -4.95 -6.65
C THR A 203 3.17 -5.39 -6.65
N MET A 204 3.78 -5.55 -7.83
CA MET A 204 5.21 -5.90 -7.94
C MET A 204 6.11 -4.78 -7.42
N LEU A 205 5.76 -3.52 -7.65
CA LEU A 205 6.49 -2.37 -7.11
C LEU A 205 6.41 -2.35 -5.57
N ILE A 206 5.22 -2.54 -5.00
CA ILE A 206 5.03 -2.65 -3.54
C ILE A 206 5.87 -3.81 -2.98
N ALA A 207 5.83 -4.97 -3.62
CA ALA A 207 6.60 -6.13 -3.20
C ALA A 207 8.11 -5.87 -3.25
N LEU A 208 8.61 -5.24 -4.31
CA LEU A 208 10.03 -4.89 -4.46
C LEU A 208 10.49 -3.93 -3.36
N MET A 209 9.74 -2.85 -3.11
CA MET A 209 10.06 -1.89 -2.05
C MET A 209 10.08 -2.58 -0.68
N THR A 210 9.06 -3.40 -0.39
CA THR A 210 8.96 -4.14 0.87
C THR A 210 10.08 -5.17 1.05
N VAL A 211 10.53 -5.83 -0.02
CA VAL A 211 11.68 -6.74 0.00
C VAL A 211 12.96 -5.99 0.34
N VAL A 212 13.21 -4.83 -0.30
CA VAL A 212 14.39 -4.00 -0.03
C VAL A 212 14.42 -3.55 1.43
N GLU A 213 13.30 -3.04 1.94
CA GLU A 213 13.17 -2.62 3.35
C GLU A 213 13.36 -3.80 4.31
N GLY A 214 12.76 -4.95 4.02
CA GLY A 214 12.92 -6.17 4.81
C GLY A 214 14.39 -6.63 4.89
N ILE A 215 15.11 -6.58 3.76
CA ILE A 215 16.56 -6.88 3.71
C ILE A 215 17.34 -5.87 4.55
N VAL A 216 17.07 -4.58 4.40
CA VAL A 216 17.72 -3.52 5.18
C VAL A 216 17.51 -3.74 6.68
N LEU A 217 16.28 -3.95 7.12
CA LEU A 217 15.99 -4.17 8.54
C LEU A 217 16.58 -5.47 9.08
N TRP A 218 16.54 -6.54 8.33
CA TRP A 218 16.95 -7.86 8.82
C TRP A 218 18.47 -8.07 8.75
N LEU A 219 19.12 -7.62 7.68
CA LEU A 219 20.55 -7.91 7.43
C LEU A 219 21.46 -6.71 7.73
N VAL A 220 21.06 -5.49 7.34
CA VAL A 220 21.93 -4.32 7.41
C VAL A 220 21.85 -3.64 8.79
N ALA A 221 20.61 -3.37 9.26
CA ALA A 221 20.41 -2.68 10.52
C ALA A 221 21.07 -3.36 11.73
N PRO A 222 21.02 -4.71 11.92
CA PRO A 222 21.70 -5.36 13.04
C PRO A 222 23.22 -5.17 13.02
N ARG A 223 23.84 -5.14 11.82
CA ARG A 223 25.29 -4.95 11.69
C ARG A 223 25.73 -3.55 12.12
N ILE A 224 24.94 -2.55 11.77
CA ILE A 224 25.18 -1.15 12.15
C ILE A 224 24.94 -0.97 13.66
N LEU A 225 23.82 -1.45 14.16
CA LEU A 225 23.39 -1.25 15.54
C LEU A 225 24.27 -1.99 16.56
N ARG A 226 24.91 -3.10 16.17
CA ARG A 226 25.89 -3.79 17.03
C ARG A 226 27.03 -2.87 17.46
N LYS A 227 27.47 -1.94 16.59
CA LYS A 227 28.52 -0.98 16.92
C LYS A 227 28.10 0.04 17.99
N PHE A 228 26.80 0.33 18.09
CA PHE A 228 26.28 1.36 19.00
C PHE A 228 25.65 0.80 20.27
N PHE A 229 25.10 -0.39 20.24
CA PHE A 229 24.29 -0.93 21.33
C PHE A 229 24.82 -2.23 21.95
N ASN A 230 25.92 -2.80 21.46
CA ASN A 230 26.43 -4.12 21.88
C ASN A 230 25.34 -5.22 21.83
N ILE A 231 24.51 -5.25 20.78
CA ILE A 231 23.37 -6.17 20.63
C ILE A 231 23.81 -7.46 19.94
#